data_e22c1e2961901f34ad7f24f61b8ac394
#
_entry.id   e22c1e2961901f34ad7f24f61b8ac394
#
_cell.length_a   1.000
_cell.length_b   1.000
_cell.length_c   1.000
_cell.angle_alpha   90.00
_cell.angle_beta   90.00
_cell.angle_gamma   90.00
#
_symmetry.space_group_name_H-M   'P 1'
#
loop_
_entity.id
_entity.type
_entity.pdbx_description
1 polymer ?
#
loop_
_entity_poly.entity_id
_entity_poly.type
_entity_poly.pdbx_seq_one_letter_code
_entity_poly.pdbx_strand_id
1 'polypeptide(L)'
;NMMATYCYYLAIENASGNFLIFLDHDDLIKPNALNRFLSHWEKLSTNQKNTLAGMMSNCEDEYGDIVGTEFPASPYVNNFFDLMFTDDVRGEKFFCYKTNLMQEYNFELIDRYVPESYIMWGIASQFDTLYFNESLRIYNQPIAEGKNLSLLNPFDYSAGFRLNYQNLINKFASKLKYRPYMLLNFLYKYAQFSSVSKVGFQSCAGGLENFFHRALIVPMYMFAKLSFLKPRIQKKF
;
A
#
# COMPACT_ATOMS: atom_id res chain seq x y z
N ASN A 1 -21.46 8.41 0.62
CA ASN A 1 -20.22 8.83 -0.02
C ASN A 1 -19.31 7.61 -0.12
N MET A 2 -19.21 7.01 -1.30
CA MET A 2 -18.29 5.90 -1.55
C MET A 2 -16.94 6.51 -1.82
N MET A 3 -15.97 6.25 -0.91
CA MET A 3 -14.65 6.83 -0.94
C MET A 3 -13.80 6.28 -2.11
N ALA A 4 -12.57 6.77 -2.25
CA ALA A 4 -11.64 6.44 -3.32
C ALA A 4 -11.52 4.93 -3.62
N THR A 5 -11.52 4.08 -2.60
CA THR A 5 -11.43 2.61 -2.77
C THR A 5 -12.46 2.04 -3.76
N TYR A 6 -13.72 2.49 -3.68
CA TYR A 6 -14.74 1.98 -4.60
C TYR A 6 -14.55 2.50 -6.03
N CYS A 7 -14.11 3.75 -6.15
CA CYS A 7 -13.78 4.32 -7.47
C CYS A 7 -12.61 3.57 -8.09
N TYR A 8 -11.56 3.30 -7.32
CA TYR A 8 -10.42 2.50 -7.77
C TYR A 8 -10.83 1.07 -8.12
N TYR A 9 -11.65 0.43 -7.28
CA TYR A 9 -12.19 -0.90 -7.57
C TYR A 9 -12.85 -0.94 -8.95
N LEU A 10 -13.80 -0.03 -9.20
CA LEU A 10 -14.51 0.01 -10.48
C LEU A 10 -13.59 0.35 -11.65
N ALA A 11 -12.64 1.27 -11.47
CA ALA A 11 -11.68 1.64 -12.50
C ALA A 11 -10.81 0.44 -12.90
N ILE A 12 -10.35 -0.34 -11.90
CA ILE A 12 -9.57 -1.56 -12.14
C ILE A 12 -10.41 -2.59 -12.88
N GLU A 13 -11.62 -2.89 -12.42
CA GLU A 13 -12.53 -3.89 -13.03
C GLU A 13 -12.84 -3.59 -14.49
N ASN A 14 -12.98 -2.30 -14.85
CA ASN A 14 -13.37 -1.88 -16.18
C ASN A 14 -12.18 -1.48 -17.09
N ALA A 15 -10.95 -1.53 -16.58
CA ALA A 15 -9.78 -1.21 -17.38
C ALA A 15 -9.52 -2.28 -18.45
N SER A 16 -9.30 -1.85 -19.70
CA SER A 16 -9.04 -2.74 -20.84
C SER A 16 -7.66 -2.53 -21.48
N GLY A 17 -6.89 -1.53 -21.03
CA GLY A 17 -5.52 -1.30 -21.47
C GLY A 17 -4.54 -2.33 -20.92
N ASN A 18 -3.35 -2.45 -21.52
CA ASN A 18 -2.30 -3.34 -21.01
C ASN A 18 -1.73 -2.89 -19.67
N PHE A 19 -1.72 -1.59 -19.44
CA PHE A 19 -1.26 -0.95 -18.22
C PHE A 19 -2.33 -0.02 -17.65
N LEU A 20 -2.33 0.12 -16.35
CA LEU A 20 -3.20 1.00 -15.59
C LEU A 20 -2.36 1.97 -14.77
N ILE A 21 -2.77 3.23 -14.80
CA ILE A 21 -2.21 4.34 -14.02
C ILE A 21 -3.37 5.03 -13.30
N PHE A 22 -3.16 5.38 -12.03
CA PHE A 22 -4.07 6.28 -11.32
C PHE A 22 -3.51 7.69 -11.29
N LEU A 23 -4.36 8.65 -11.59
CA LEU A 23 -4.09 10.07 -11.43
C LEU A 23 -5.22 10.69 -10.61
N ASP A 24 -4.87 11.23 -9.47
CA ASP A 24 -5.82 11.92 -8.61
C ASP A 24 -6.27 13.24 -9.27
N HIS A 25 -7.47 13.69 -8.95
CA HIS A 25 -8.12 14.83 -9.62
C HIS A 25 -7.41 16.18 -9.40
N ASP A 26 -6.59 16.26 -8.38
CA ASP A 26 -5.80 17.43 -7.98
C ASP A 26 -4.33 17.37 -8.41
N ASP A 27 -3.91 16.28 -9.04
CA ASP A 27 -2.55 16.09 -9.54
C ASP A 27 -2.41 16.33 -11.04
N LEU A 28 -1.17 16.55 -11.48
CA LEU A 28 -0.86 16.75 -12.89
C LEU A 28 0.11 15.69 -13.39
N ILE A 29 -0.21 15.11 -14.54
CA ILE A 29 0.72 14.24 -15.26
C ILE A 29 1.68 15.10 -16.09
N LYS A 30 2.97 14.81 -16.00
CA LYS A 30 3.98 15.58 -16.77
C LYS A 30 3.90 15.24 -18.27
N PRO A 31 4.26 16.18 -19.14
CA PRO A 31 4.36 15.92 -20.58
C PRO A 31 5.23 14.68 -20.85
N ASN A 32 4.80 13.85 -21.79
CA ASN A 32 5.48 12.61 -22.18
C ASN A 32 5.59 11.51 -21.09
N ALA A 33 4.96 11.64 -19.93
CA ALA A 33 5.05 10.64 -18.85
C ALA A 33 4.72 9.22 -19.33
N LEU A 34 3.63 9.06 -20.09
CA LEU A 34 3.22 7.76 -20.63
C LEU A 34 4.28 7.18 -21.59
N ASN A 35 4.84 8.02 -22.46
CA ASN A 35 5.92 7.61 -23.37
C ASN A 35 7.19 7.23 -22.61
N ARG A 36 7.48 7.91 -21.49
CA ARG A 36 8.61 7.55 -20.62
C ARG A 36 8.42 6.17 -20.01
N PHE A 37 7.26 5.87 -19.44
CA PHE A 37 6.94 4.53 -18.96
C PHE A 37 7.11 3.48 -20.06
N LEU A 38 6.51 3.69 -21.23
CA LEU A 38 6.63 2.76 -22.35
C LEU A 38 8.08 2.57 -22.80
N SER A 39 8.88 3.66 -22.89
CA SER A 39 10.28 3.57 -23.29
C SER A 39 11.14 2.76 -22.34
N HIS A 40 10.88 2.83 -21.02
CA HIS A 40 11.54 1.97 -20.04
C HIS A 40 11.10 0.51 -20.18
N TRP A 41 9.82 0.28 -20.39
CA TRP A 41 9.27 -1.07 -20.57
C TRP A 41 9.79 -1.76 -21.83
N GLU A 42 9.87 -1.06 -22.92
CA GLU A 42 10.33 -1.61 -24.21
C GLU A 42 11.79 -2.06 -24.20
N LYS A 43 12.63 -1.42 -23.40
CA LYS A 43 14.04 -1.82 -23.22
C LYS A 43 14.23 -3.14 -22.49
N LEU A 44 13.20 -3.65 -21.82
CA LEU A 44 13.27 -4.89 -21.08
C LEU A 44 13.17 -6.11 -22.00
N SER A 45 13.94 -7.14 -21.69
CA SER A 45 13.79 -8.46 -22.31
C SER A 45 12.44 -9.11 -21.94
N THR A 46 12.01 -10.07 -22.72
CA THR A 46 10.79 -10.85 -22.42
C THR A 46 10.83 -11.48 -21.04
N ASN A 47 11.98 -12.03 -20.64
CA ASN A 47 12.15 -12.64 -19.32
C ASN A 47 11.95 -11.63 -18.19
N GLN A 48 12.53 -10.43 -18.31
CA GLN A 48 12.32 -9.37 -17.33
C GLN A 48 10.85 -8.93 -17.27
N LYS A 49 10.22 -8.75 -18.44
CA LYS A 49 8.80 -8.40 -18.50
C LYS A 49 7.89 -9.42 -17.80
N ASN A 50 8.26 -10.70 -17.80
CA ASN A 50 7.48 -11.75 -17.15
C ASN A 50 7.59 -11.72 -15.62
N THR A 51 8.68 -11.21 -15.05
CA THR A 51 8.91 -11.15 -13.59
C THR A 51 8.46 -9.82 -12.97
N LEU A 52 8.15 -8.82 -13.78
CA LEU A 52 7.78 -7.49 -13.32
C LEU A 52 6.28 -7.25 -13.36
N ALA A 53 5.75 -6.66 -12.30
CA ALA A 53 4.37 -6.18 -12.25
C ALA A 53 4.14 -4.95 -13.12
N GLY A 54 5.15 -4.11 -13.25
CA GLY A 54 5.08 -2.83 -13.91
C GLY A 54 6.24 -1.93 -13.53
N MET A 55 5.98 -0.65 -13.48
CA MET A 55 6.97 0.38 -13.29
C MET A 55 6.51 1.41 -12.26
N MET A 56 7.46 2.11 -11.63
CA MET A 56 7.18 3.18 -10.70
C MET A 56 8.21 4.30 -10.86
N SER A 57 7.74 5.54 -10.86
CA SER A 57 8.55 6.75 -10.94
C SER A 57 8.35 7.63 -9.71
N ASN A 58 9.20 8.65 -9.55
CA ASN A 58 9.00 9.66 -8.52
C ASN A 58 7.84 10.61 -8.86
N CYS A 59 7.36 11.27 -7.83
CA CYS A 59 6.55 12.48 -7.93
C CYS A 59 7.38 13.68 -7.50
N GLU A 60 7.06 14.85 -8.02
CA GLU A 60 7.58 16.14 -7.53
C GLU A 60 6.42 17.02 -7.09
N ASP A 61 6.70 18.03 -6.29
CA ASP A 61 5.74 19.05 -5.92
C ASP A 61 5.67 20.17 -7.00
N GLU A 62 4.88 21.19 -6.73
CA GLU A 62 4.73 22.35 -7.63
C GLU A 62 6.02 23.15 -7.83
N TYR A 63 7.01 22.99 -6.94
CA TYR A 63 8.31 23.66 -7.01
C TYR A 63 9.38 22.81 -7.72
N GLY A 64 9.07 21.55 -8.05
CA GLY A 64 9.98 20.60 -8.69
C GLY A 64 10.81 19.78 -7.70
N ASP A 65 10.52 19.87 -6.40
CA ASP A 65 11.19 19.09 -5.38
C ASP A 65 10.58 17.67 -5.30
N ILE A 66 11.42 16.64 -5.18
CA ILE A 66 10.98 15.26 -5.08
C ILE A 66 10.18 15.05 -3.80
N VAL A 67 8.97 14.49 -3.94
CA VAL A 67 8.11 14.15 -2.80
C VAL A 67 8.60 12.88 -2.14
N GLY A 68 9.29 13.04 -1.02
CA GLY A 68 9.90 11.94 -0.26
C GLY A 68 11.34 11.67 -0.68
N THR A 69 11.69 10.40 -0.93
CA THR A 69 13.05 9.98 -1.26
C THR A 69 13.13 9.41 -2.67
N GLU A 70 14.28 9.54 -3.31
CA GLU A 70 14.56 8.84 -4.56
C GLU A 70 14.74 7.32 -4.35
N PHE A 71 14.66 6.56 -5.44
CA PHE A 71 15.02 5.15 -5.44
C PHE A 71 16.55 4.98 -5.36
N PRO A 72 17.05 3.86 -4.81
CA PRO A 72 18.49 3.63 -4.62
C PRO A 72 19.35 3.69 -5.90
N ALA A 73 18.72 3.43 -7.05
CA ALA A 73 19.33 3.50 -8.38
C ALA A 73 18.29 3.78 -9.46
N SER A 74 18.73 4.10 -10.70
CA SER A 74 17.84 4.32 -11.83
C SER A 74 18.49 3.82 -13.13
N PRO A 75 18.00 2.74 -13.77
CA PRO A 75 16.89 1.89 -13.34
C PRO A 75 17.22 1.01 -12.13
N TYR A 76 16.20 0.66 -11.34
CA TYR A 76 16.31 -0.21 -10.19
C TYR A 76 15.19 -1.27 -10.23
N VAL A 77 15.48 -2.52 -9.95
CA VAL A 77 14.48 -3.59 -9.86
C VAL A 77 14.52 -4.17 -8.46
N ASN A 78 13.41 -4.13 -7.79
CA ASN A 78 13.27 -4.71 -6.45
C ASN A 78 11.82 -5.07 -6.15
N ASN A 79 11.62 -5.83 -5.09
CA ASN A 79 10.31 -6.10 -4.54
C ASN A 79 9.78 -4.89 -3.76
N PHE A 80 8.50 -4.56 -3.91
CA PHE A 80 7.89 -3.41 -3.22
C PHE A 80 8.00 -3.49 -1.70
N PHE A 81 7.94 -4.70 -1.11
CA PHE A 81 8.16 -4.88 0.33
C PHE A 81 9.58 -4.46 0.74
N ASP A 82 10.59 -4.88 0.00
CA ASP A 82 11.98 -4.54 0.30
C ASP A 82 12.25 -3.06 0.04
N LEU A 83 11.66 -2.48 -1.00
CA LEU A 83 11.73 -1.04 -1.26
C LEU A 83 11.26 -0.24 -0.04
N MET A 84 10.11 -0.59 0.52
CA MET A 84 9.51 0.14 1.66
C MET A 84 10.23 -0.11 2.99
N PHE A 85 10.71 -1.32 3.23
CA PHE A 85 11.16 -1.74 4.56
C PHE A 85 12.65 -2.07 4.66
N THR A 86 13.37 -2.13 3.54
CA THR A 86 14.82 -2.32 3.49
C THR A 86 15.51 -1.07 2.97
N ASP A 87 15.04 -0.57 1.83
CA ASP A 87 15.61 0.60 1.18
C ASP A 87 15.06 1.91 1.79
N ASP A 88 14.03 1.82 2.63
CA ASP A 88 13.36 2.93 3.33
C ASP A 88 12.89 4.05 2.39
N VAL A 89 12.44 3.69 1.18
CA VAL A 89 11.90 4.64 0.22
C VAL A 89 10.55 5.17 0.72
N ARG A 90 10.40 6.49 0.74
CA ARG A 90 9.25 7.20 1.29
C ARG A 90 8.66 8.19 0.30
N GLY A 91 7.46 8.68 0.64
CA GLY A 91 6.74 9.69 -0.13
C GLY A 91 5.92 9.10 -1.28
N GLU A 92 5.25 10.00 -1.98
CA GLU A 92 4.37 9.63 -3.09
C GLU A 92 5.18 9.13 -4.28
N LYS A 93 4.65 8.11 -4.92
CA LYS A 93 5.23 7.50 -6.12
C LYS A 93 4.14 7.33 -7.18
N PHE A 94 4.54 7.41 -8.43
CA PHE A 94 3.64 7.28 -9.56
C PHE A 94 3.87 5.94 -10.25
N PHE A 95 2.89 5.06 -10.17
CA PHE A 95 2.99 3.70 -10.70
C PHE A 95 2.22 3.51 -12.01
N CYS A 96 2.73 2.58 -12.82
CA CYS A 96 2.16 2.11 -14.07
C CYS A 96 2.25 0.57 -14.05
N TYR A 97 1.16 -0.09 -13.69
CA TYR A 97 1.14 -1.53 -13.48
C TYR A 97 0.31 -2.27 -14.53
N LYS A 98 0.65 -3.53 -14.77
CA LYS A 98 -0.13 -4.41 -15.65
C LYS A 98 -1.57 -4.51 -15.17
N THR A 99 -2.50 -4.21 -16.06
CA THR A 99 -3.93 -4.20 -15.74
C THR A 99 -4.43 -5.54 -15.21
N ASN A 100 -4.00 -6.64 -15.83
CA ASN A 100 -4.42 -7.98 -15.39
C ASN A 100 -3.98 -8.31 -13.96
N LEU A 101 -2.81 -7.83 -13.52
CA LEU A 101 -2.37 -8.02 -12.13
C LEU A 101 -3.17 -7.13 -11.17
N MET A 102 -3.45 -5.89 -11.56
CA MET A 102 -4.31 -5.02 -10.75
C MET A 102 -5.72 -5.63 -10.58
N GLN A 103 -6.26 -6.27 -11.62
CA GLN A 103 -7.55 -6.97 -11.57
C GLN A 103 -7.49 -8.23 -10.70
N GLU A 104 -6.43 -9.03 -10.80
CA GLU A 104 -6.25 -10.25 -10.02
C GLU A 104 -6.16 -9.96 -8.50
N TYR A 105 -5.51 -8.85 -8.12
CA TYR A 105 -5.32 -8.47 -6.71
C TYR A 105 -6.21 -7.32 -6.26
N ASN A 106 -7.32 -7.06 -6.97
CA ASN A 106 -8.20 -5.95 -6.70
C ASN A 106 -8.75 -5.94 -5.26
N PHE A 107 -9.29 -4.79 -4.84
CA PHE A 107 -9.77 -4.58 -3.47
C PHE A 107 -10.90 -5.53 -3.08
N GLU A 108 -10.86 -6.02 -1.84
CA GLU A 108 -12.05 -6.55 -1.18
C GLU A 108 -12.86 -5.38 -0.59
N LEU A 109 -14.09 -5.20 -1.03
CA LEU A 109 -14.96 -4.09 -0.62
C LEU A 109 -15.60 -4.34 0.75
N ILE A 110 -14.78 -4.49 1.79
CA ILE A 110 -15.22 -4.76 3.18
C ILE A 110 -15.36 -3.49 4.01
N ASP A 111 -14.86 -2.37 3.53
CA ASP A 111 -14.92 -1.06 4.19
C ASP A 111 -15.06 0.04 3.13
N ARG A 112 -15.43 1.26 3.56
CA ARG A 112 -15.46 2.43 2.70
C ARG A 112 -14.07 2.88 2.25
N TYR A 113 -13.06 2.55 3.01
CA TYR A 113 -11.66 2.77 2.69
C TYR A 113 -10.81 1.54 3.00
N VAL A 114 -10.11 1.04 2.00
CA VAL A 114 -9.04 0.04 2.10
C VAL A 114 -7.78 0.69 1.54
N PRO A 115 -6.65 0.68 2.27
CA PRO A 115 -5.41 1.28 1.77
C PRO A 115 -4.97 0.66 0.44
N GLU A 116 -4.50 1.47 -0.51
CA GLU A 116 -4.02 1.03 -1.82
C GLU A 116 -2.87 0.02 -1.72
N SER A 117 -2.08 0.12 -0.65
CA SER A 117 -1.03 -0.87 -0.34
C SER A 117 -1.56 -2.30 -0.23
N TYR A 118 -2.86 -2.52 -0.04
CA TYR A 118 -3.46 -3.85 -0.09
C TYR A 118 -3.18 -4.56 -1.43
N ILE A 119 -3.44 -3.87 -2.55
CA ILE A 119 -3.16 -4.40 -3.89
C ILE A 119 -1.65 -4.58 -4.07
N MET A 120 -0.87 -3.57 -3.64
CA MET A 120 0.59 -3.61 -3.77
C MET A 120 1.22 -4.81 -3.04
N TRP A 121 0.72 -5.17 -1.85
CA TRP A 121 1.18 -6.38 -1.13
C TRP A 121 0.82 -7.66 -1.87
N GLY A 122 -0.38 -7.73 -2.45
CA GLY A 122 -0.81 -8.86 -3.27
C GLY A 122 0.17 -9.09 -4.43
N ILE A 123 0.36 -8.07 -5.25
CA ILE A 123 1.25 -8.08 -6.42
C ILE A 123 2.70 -8.39 -6.01
N ALA A 124 3.23 -7.67 -5.02
CA ALA A 124 4.61 -7.81 -4.57
C ALA A 124 4.91 -9.17 -3.92
N SER A 125 3.89 -9.97 -3.59
CA SER A 125 4.11 -11.34 -3.12
C SER A 125 4.69 -12.26 -4.20
N GLN A 126 4.58 -11.90 -5.49
CA GLN A 126 4.97 -12.73 -6.62
C GLN A 126 5.80 -11.97 -7.68
N PHE A 127 5.71 -10.66 -7.74
CA PHE A 127 6.35 -9.85 -8.78
C PHE A 127 7.21 -8.74 -8.18
N ASP A 128 8.28 -8.42 -8.90
CA ASP A 128 9.07 -7.21 -8.65
C ASP A 128 8.52 -6.02 -9.44
N THR A 129 9.07 -4.85 -9.21
CA THR A 129 8.73 -3.61 -9.92
C THR A 129 10.00 -2.95 -10.43
N LEU A 130 9.94 -2.34 -11.61
CA LEU A 130 11.00 -1.50 -12.15
C LEU A 130 10.82 -0.06 -11.64
N TYR A 131 11.83 0.48 -11.01
CA TYR A 131 11.86 1.85 -10.49
C TYR A 131 12.84 2.71 -11.27
N PHE A 132 12.53 4.00 -11.44
CA PHE A 132 13.45 4.96 -12.05
C PHE A 132 13.24 6.38 -11.49
N ASN A 133 14.36 7.10 -11.34
CA ASN A 133 14.40 8.42 -10.68
C ASN A 133 14.02 9.58 -11.64
N GLU A 134 12.96 9.36 -12.43
CA GLU A 134 12.32 10.43 -13.18
C GLU A 134 11.04 10.84 -12.45
N SER A 135 10.79 12.14 -12.38
CA SER A 135 9.52 12.64 -11.85
C SER A 135 8.53 12.76 -13.00
N LEU A 136 7.47 11.96 -12.96
CA LEU A 136 6.47 11.90 -14.04
C LEU A 136 5.08 12.42 -13.63
N ARG A 137 4.89 12.74 -12.34
CA ARG A 137 3.66 13.31 -11.78
C ARG A 137 4.03 14.51 -10.90
N ILE A 138 3.27 15.59 -11.02
CA ILE A 138 3.28 16.69 -10.06
C ILE A 138 2.20 16.37 -9.04
N TYR A 139 2.64 16.15 -7.81
CA TYR A 139 1.78 15.87 -6.67
C TYR A 139 1.44 17.18 -5.96
N ASN A 140 0.20 17.60 -6.07
CA ASN A 140 -0.27 18.77 -5.34
C ASN A 140 -0.46 18.41 -3.87
N GLN A 141 0.46 18.92 -3.03
CA GLN A 141 0.30 18.75 -1.59
C GLN A 141 -0.93 19.53 -1.13
N PRO A 142 -1.83 18.87 -0.41
CA PRO A 142 -3.06 19.51 -0.01
C PRO A 142 -2.79 20.65 0.96
N ILE A 143 -3.21 21.84 0.55
CA ILE A 143 -3.31 22.99 1.45
C ILE A 143 -4.36 22.66 2.53
N ALA A 144 -4.06 22.99 3.78
CA ALA A 144 -4.66 22.50 5.03
C ALA A 144 -6.18 22.67 5.24
N GLU A 145 -6.99 22.86 4.23
CA GLU A 145 -8.44 23.01 4.32
C GLU A 145 -9.17 21.98 3.44
N GLY A 146 -9.30 20.75 3.94
CA GLY A 146 -10.13 19.78 3.23
C GLY A 146 -10.12 18.38 3.82
N LYS A 147 -11.06 17.57 3.38
CA LYS A 147 -11.19 16.15 3.73
C LYS A 147 -10.16 15.32 2.97
N ASN A 148 -8.91 15.44 3.35
CA ASN A 148 -7.80 14.75 2.74
C ASN A 148 -7.73 13.29 3.18
N LEU A 149 -7.51 12.37 2.25
CA LEU A 149 -7.30 10.94 2.57
C LEU A 149 -6.09 10.75 3.48
N SER A 150 -5.04 11.56 3.34
CA SER A 150 -3.84 11.53 4.18
C SER A 150 -4.10 11.94 5.65
N LEU A 151 -5.20 12.66 5.92
CA LEU A 151 -5.60 13.09 7.26
C LEU A 151 -6.65 12.18 7.90
N LEU A 152 -7.03 11.08 7.25
CA LEU A 152 -8.00 10.15 7.79
C LEU A 152 -7.50 9.52 9.09
N ASN A 153 -8.41 9.42 10.07
CA ASN A 153 -8.15 8.58 11.23
C ASN A 153 -8.30 7.11 10.81
N PRO A 154 -7.21 6.30 10.82
CA PRO A 154 -7.26 4.92 10.37
C PRO A 154 -8.28 4.04 11.12
N PHE A 155 -8.62 4.41 12.36
CA PHE A 155 -9.57 3.66 13.17
C PHE A 155 -11.03 3.81 12.71
N ASP A 156 -11.35 4.86 11.95
CA ASP A 156 -12.69 5.03 11.36
C ASP A 156 -12.92 4.07 10.19
N TYR A 157 -11.84 3.47 9.66
CA TYR A 157 -11.79 2.51 8.56
C TYR A 157 -11.08 1.23 8.98
N SER A 158 -11.34 0.81 10.21
CA SER A 158 -10.58 -0.26 10.86
C SER A 158 -10.69 -1.62 10.16
N ALA A 159 -11.78 -1.91 9.47
CA ALA A 159 -11.93 -3.16 8.72
C ALA A 159 -10.98 -3.19 7.50
N GLY A 160 -10.87 -2.08 6.76
CA GLY A 160 -9.95 -1.96 5.62
C GLY A 160 -8.47 -2.03 6.04
N PHE A 161 -8.10 -1.30 7.10
CA PHE A 161 -6.73 -1.38 7.65
C PHE A 161 -6.41 -2.76 8.22
N ARG A 162 -7.37 -3.41 8.88
CA ARG A 162 -7.23 -4.80 9.34
C ARG A 162 -6.90 -5.73 8.18
N LEU A 163 -7.68 -5.66 7.11
CA LEU A 163 -7.46 -6.47 5.90
C LEU A 163 -6.09 -6.21 5.30
N ASN A 164 -5.69 -4.96 5.19
CA ASN A 164 -4.38 -4.57 4.67
C ASN A 164 -3.22 -5.18 5.47
N TYR A 165 -3.26 -5.09 6.81
CA TYR A 165 -2.22 -5.71 7.66
C TYR A 165 -2.27 -7.24 7.62
N GLN A 166 -3.46 -7.84 7.55
CA GLN A 166 -3.62 -9.30 7.39
C GLN A 166 -2.93 -9.78 6.10
N ASN A 167 -3.21 -9.11 4.99
CA ASN A 167 -2.61 -9.42 3.69
C ASN A 167 -1.08 -9.29 3.74
N LEU A 168 -0.57 -8.17 4.26
CA LEU A 168 0.87 -7.93 4.43
C LEU A 168 1.54 -9.04 5.26
N ILE A 169 0.99 -9.40 6.41
CA ILE A 169 1.57 -10.43 7.29
C ILE A 169 1.57 -11.79 6.61
N ASN A 170 0.47 -12.18 5.98
CA ASN A 170 0.34 -13.50 5.34
C ASN A 170 1.26 -13.61 4.11
N LYS A 171 1.27 -12.61 3.23
CA LYS A 171 2.06 -12.62 2.00
C LYS A 171 3.58 -12.58 2.26
N PHE A 172 4.01 -11.92 3.33
CA PHE A 172 5.44 -11.74 3.64
C PHE A 172 5.91 -12.49 4.89
N ALA A 173 5.20 -13.52 5.32
CA ALA A 173 5.58 -14.35 6.48
C ALA A 173 7.02 -14.87 6.39
N SER A 174 7.50 -15.26 5.20
CA SER A 174 8.86 -15.73 4.96
C SER A 174 9.93 -14.65 5.16
N LYS A 175 9.65 -13.40 4.85
CA LYS A 175 10.56 -12.26 5.09
C LYS A 175 10.46 -11.78 6.54
N LEU A 176 9.26 -11.74 7.09
CA LEU A 176 9.01 -11.25 8.46
C LEU A 176 9.64 -12.11 9.55
N LYS A 177 9.85 -13.41 9.31
CA LYS A 177 10.55 -14.28 10.28
C LYS A 177 11.97 -13.81 10.62
N TYR A 178 12.63 -13.09 9.70
CA TYR A 178 13.96 -12.51 9.91
C TYR A 178 13.91 -11.07 10.45
N ARG A 179 12.72 -10.53 10.68
CA ARG A 179 12.47 -9.15 11.14
C ARG A 179 11.47 -9.15 12.31
N PRO A 180 11.85 -9.74 13.47
CA PRO A 180 10.91 -9.99 14.57
C PRO A 180 10.25 -8.71 15.11
N TYR A 181 10.98 -7.61 15.18
CA TYR A 181 10.44 -6.33 15.64
C TYR A 181 9.35 -5.81 14.68
N MET A 182 9.59 -5.90 13.37
CA MET A 182 8.61 -5.50 12.36
C MET A 182 7.38 -6.41 12.39
N LEU A 183 7.57 -7.72 12.51
CA LEU A 183 6.48 -8.68 12.66
C LEU A 183 5.60 -8.34 13.87
N LEU A 184 6.20 -8.10 15.03
CA LEU A 184 5.45 -7.75 16.24
C LEU A 184 4.66 -6.45 16.08
N ASN A 185 5.25 -5.44 15.42
CA ASN A 185 4.56 -4.19 15.13
C ASN A 185 3.34 -4.42 14.19
N PHE A 186 3.50 -5.20 13.13
CA PHE A 186 2.40 -5.49 12.21
C PHE A 186 1.31 -6.32 12.87
N LEU A 187 1.67 -7.34 13.65
CA LEU A 187 0.72 -8.12 14.44
C LEU A 187 -0.04 -7.24 15.43
N TYR A 188 0.65 -6.32 16.09
CA TYR A 188 0.00 -5.39 17.01
C TYR A 188 -1.00 -4.46 16.29
N LYS A 189 -0.60 -3.90 15.13
CA LYS A 189 -1.51 -3.09 14.29
C LYS A 189 -2.72 -3.90 13.82
N TYR A 190 -2.49 -5.11 13.33
CA TYR A 190 -3.57 -6.04 12.94
C TYR A 190 -4.54 -6.31 14.11
N ALA A 191 -3.99 -6.56 15.31
CA ALA A 191 -4.79 -6.78 16.53
C ALA A 191 -5.59 -5.53 16.92
N GLN A 192 -4.98 -4.33 16.84
CA GLN A 192 -5.66 -3.06 17.11
C GLN A 192 -6.87 -2.86 16.19
N PHE A 193 -6.66 -2.99 14.87
CA PHE A 193 -7.74 -2.82 13.90
C PHE A 193 -8.79 -3.93 14.01
N SER A 194 -8.41 -5.16 14.33
CA SER A 194 -9.35 -6.25 14.60
C SER A 194 -10.23 -5.95 15.82
N SER A 195 -9.64 -5.43 16.90
CA SER A 195 -10.38 -5.06 18.11
C SER A 195 -11.38 -3.93 17.86
N VAL A 196 -10.99 -2.91 17.11
CA VAL A 196 -11.85 -1.76 16.78
C VAL A 196 -12.97 -2.16 15.81
N SER A 197 -12.68 -3.04 14.83
CA SER A 197 -13.69 -3.61 13.92
C SER A 197 -14.61 -4.64 14.60
N LYS A 198 -14.46 -4.85 15.91
CA LYS A 198 -15.22 -5.83 16.69
C LYS A 198 -15.08 -7.28 16.20
N VAL A 199 -13.95 -7.60 15.55
CA VAL A 199 -13.60 -8.96 15.16
C VAL A 199 -13.14 -9.72 16.40
N GLY A 200 -13.81 -10.84 16.70
CA GLY A 200 -13.47 -11.69 17.86
C GLY A 200 -12.08 -12.31 17.72
N PHE A 201 -11.49 -12.68 18.86
CA PHE A 201 -10.14 -13.25 18.92
C PHE A 201 -9.94 -14.45 17.98
N GLN A 202 -10.89 -15.39 17.97
CA GLN A 202 -10.81 -16.59 17.12
C GLN A 202 -10.73 -16.24 15.62
N SER A 203 -11.55 -15.30 15.16
CA SER A 203 -11.53 -14.83 13.77
C SER A 203 -10.27 -14.02 13.46
N CYS A 204 -9.78 -13.23 14.41
CA CYS A 204 -8.51 -12.51 14.28
C CYS A 204 -7.34 -13.50 14.14
N ALA A 205 -7.21 -14.48 15.01
CA ALA A 205 -6.17 -15.50 14.92
C ALA A 205 -6.34 -16.38 13.66
N GLY A 206 -7.58 -16.77 13.34
CA GLY A 206 -7.91 -17.57 12.14
C GLY A 206 -7.56 -16.89 10.82
N GLY A 207 -7.54 -15.56 10.77
CA GLY A 207 -7.14 -14.80 9.60
C GLY A 207 -5.64 -14.85 9.27
N LEU A 208 -4.81 -15.35 10.19
CA LEU A 208 -3.37 -15.51 9.96
C LEU A 208 -3.09 -16.94 9.47
N GLU A 209 -2.34 -17.07 8.38
CA GLU A 209 -2.01 -18.39 7.79
C GLU A 209 -0.93 -19.11 8.58
N ASN A 210 0.07 -18.39 9.08
CA ASN A 210 1.21 -18.96 9.79
C ASN A 210 0.86 -19.28 11.25
N PHE A 211 1.13 -20.51 11.69
CA PHE A 211 0.85 -20.98 13.05
C PHE A 211 1.56 -20.16 14.14
N PHE A 212 2.84 -19.79 13.94
CA PHE A 212 3.57 -18.97 14.91
C PHE A 212 2.96 -17.56 15.02
N HIS A 213 2.49 -16.99 13.91
CA HIS A 213 1.80 -15.69 13.96
C HIS A 213 0.48 -15.78 14.73
N ARG A 214 -0.25 -16.91 14.62
CA ARG A 214 -1.45 -17.19 15.43
C ARG A 214 -1.15 -17.27 16.92
N ALA A 215 -0.01 -17.83 17.31
CA ALA A 215 0.41 -17.86 18.70
C ALA A 215 0.82 -16.46 19.20
N LEU A 216 1.59 -15.73 18.41
CA LEU A 216 2.05 -14.38 18.76
C LEU A 216 0.92 -13.35 18.83
N ILE A 217 -0.18 -13.53 18.08
CA ILE A 217 -1.30 -12.58 18.10
C ILE A 217 -2.04 -12.56 19.44
N VAL A 218 -1.96 -13.64 20.25
CA VAL A 218 -2.68 -13.76 21.53
C VAL A 218 -2.36 -12.58 22.47
N PRO A 219 -1.09 -12.37 22.89
CA PRO A 219 -0.76 -11.25 23.76
C PRO A 219 -1.03 -9.90 23.08
N MET A 220 -0.81 -9.78 21.76
CA MET A 220 -1.03 -8.54 21.02
C MET A 220 -2.51 -8.14 21.01
N TYR A 221 -3.41 -9.08 20.82
CA TYR A 221 -4.85 -8.83 20.82
C TYR A 221 -5.35 -8.44 22.22
N MET A 222 -4.86 -9.10 23.27
CA MET A 222 -5.19 -8.74 24.66
C MET A 222 -4.71 -7.32 24.98
N PHE A 223 -3.47 -6.99 24.59
CA PHE A 223 -2.91 -5.67 24.83
C PHE A 223 -3.63 -4.58 24.05
N ALA A 224 -3.97 -4.84 22.78
CA ALA A 224 -4.76 -3.94 21.95
C ALA A 224 -6.12 -3.67 22.59
N LYS A 225 -6.82 -4.70 23.04
CA LYS A 225 -8.13 -4.55 23.70
C LYS A 225 -8.05 -3.70 24.96
N LEU A 226 -7.02 -3.92 25.79
CA LEU A 226 -6.80 -3.14 27.02
C LEU A 226 -6.47 -1.67 26.73
N SER A 227 -5.73 -1.39 25.67
CA SER A 227 -5.36 -0.02 25.28
C SER A 227 -6.57 0.84 24.89
N PHE A 228 -7.64 0.22 24.37
CA PHE A 228 -8.89 0.90 24.03
C PHE A 228 -9.89 0.99 25.19
N LEU A 229 -9.68 0.22 26.27
CA LEU A 229 -10.50 0.31 27.50
C LEU A 229 -10.10 1.49 28.39
N LYS A 230 -8.89 2.04 28.23
CA LYS A 230 -8.51 3.26 28.93
C LYS A 230 -9.32 4.43 28.36
N PRO A 231 -10.07 5.20 29.21
CA PRO A 231 -10.78 6.37 28.72
C PRO A 231 -9.77 7.28 28.03
N ARG A 232 -10.05 7.64 26.77
CA ARG A 232 -9.31 8.71 26.07
C ARG A 232 -9.46 9.97 26.92
N ILE A 233 -8.47 10.29 27.72
CA ILE A 233 -8.34 11.63 28.28
C ILE A 233 -8.18 12.53 27.06
N GLN A 234 -9.29 13.14 26.64
CA GLN A 234 -9.27 14.20 25.66
C GLN A 234 -8.40 15.30 26.23
N LYS A 235 -7.14 15.39 25.79
CA LYS A 235 -6.41 16.63 25.91
C LYS A 235 -7.13 17.64 25.01
N LYS A 236 -8.04 18.41 25.62
CA LYS A 236 -8.44 19.69 25.08
C LYS A 236 -7.21 20.59 25.14
N PHE A 237 -6.65 20.88 24.01
CA PHE A 237 -5.82 22.07 23.81
C PHE A 237 -6.32 22.77 22.54
#